data_e6e5852f60805b4aac3b51d5a128358d
#
_entry.id   e6e5852f60805b4aac3b51d5a128358d
#
_cell.length_a   1.000
_cell.length_b   1.000
_cell.length_c   1.000
_cell.angle_alpha   90.00
_cell.angle_beta   90.00
_cell.angle_gamma   90.00
#
_symmetry.space_group_name_H-M   'P 1'
#
loop_
_entity.id
_entity.type
_entity.pdbx_description
1 polymer ?
#
loop_
_entity_poly.entity_id
_entity_poly.type
_entity_poly.pdbx_seq_one_letter_code
_entity_poly.pdbx_strand_id
1 'polypeptide(L)'
;MRAIRTLLTLSVLLAPAPLAAQHGAHASPDTSHAAHHAASATVAGPTDASAHKTSTPIPADAVVGTMILAHGAGPEWNAQVEAIAALVNTNGPVEVSYLMGPGAKTNRFQDVIAKLAAAGAEHIVIVPMLMSSHSGHYEQIRYLAGQTDALDDVMMHHLQMASIERANATVPVHVARAIDDSPDVARVLAERALALTDAPASHALFIMGHGPNSAEDNAMWMQNLRPIADTVAAITHFRDVKVGLVRDDAPAPVRAEAVRHVREMIELQHELTGRDVIVVPALISTGSVSREKFPADLAGLPVVYTGEALLPHPGLAKWVEARVAGMRTP
;
A
#
# COMPACT_ATOMS: atom_id res chain seq x y z
N MET A 1 78.35 38.10 -18.23
CA MET A 1 77.97 38.60 -16.90
C MET A 1 76.65 39.34 -17.02
N ARG A 2 75.53 38.68 -16.74
CA ARG A 2 74.19 39.30 -16.76
C ARG A 2 73.51 38.92 -15.45
N ALA A 3 73.16 39.93 -14.68
CA ALA A 3 72.48 39.81 -13.42
C ALA A 3 70.97 39.52 -13.67
N ILE A 4 70.46 38.50 -12.99
CA ILE A 4 69.05 38.15 -12.97
C ILE A 4 68.43 38.78 -11.73
N ARG A 5 67.49 39.71 -11.92
CA ARG A 5 66.64 40.29 -10.90
C ARG A 5 65.49 39.37 -10.62
N THR A 6 65.43 38.92 -9.34
CA THR A 6 64.30 38.15 -8.83
C THR A 6 63.19 39.11 -8.43
N LEU A 7 62.00 39.02 -9.09
CA LEU A 7 60.76 39.67 -8.64
C LEU A 7 60.04 38.73 -7.66
N LEU A 8 59.85 39.16 -6.40
CA LEU A 8 58.91 38.56 -5.50
C LEU A 8 57.50 39.05 -5.80
N THR A 9 56.62 38.16 -6.23
CA THR A 9 55.17 38.43 -6.33
C THR A 9 54.51 37.88 -5.07
N LEU A 10 53.94 38.79 -4.29
CA LEU A 10 53.13 38.52 -3.12
C LEU A 10 51.73 38.07 -3.56
N SER A 11 51.39 36.78 -3.49
CA SER A 11 50.07 36.27 -3.76
C SER A 11 49.21 36.34 -2.50
N VAL A 12 48.22 37.22 -2.51
CA VAL A 12 47.15 37.29 -1.51
C VAL A 12 46.18 36.15 -1.79
N LEU A 13 46.14 35.16 -0.93
CA LEU A 13 45.07 34.12 -0.94
C LEU A 13 43.79 34.73 -0.38
N LEU A 14 42.83 35.03 -1.29
CA LEU A 14 41.45 35.21 -0.89
C LEU A 14 40.81 33.83 -0.71
N ALA A 15 40.40 33.51 0.50
CA ALA A 15 39.56 32.35 0.78
C ALA A 15 38.14 32.59 0.22
N PRO A 16 37.52 31.64 -0.49
CA PRO A 16 36.12 31.77 -0.89
C PRO A 16 35.23 31.53 0.33
N ALA A 17 34.28 32.44 0.57
CA ALA A 17 33.19 32.26 1.50
C ALA A 17 32.29 31.10 1.05
N PRO A 18 31.70 30.31 1.97
CA PRO A 18 30.78 29.26 1.60
C PRO A 18 29.49 29.88 1.04
N LEU A 19 29.20 29.57 -0.21
CA LEU A 19 27.91 29.84 -0.83
C LEU A 19 26.85 28.99 -0.13
N ALA A 20 26.00 29.59 0.69
CA ALA A 20 24.83 28.94 1.27
C ALA A 20 23.90 28.56 0.11
N ALA A 21 23.89 27.29 -0.23
CA ALA A 21 22.88 26.73 -1.12
C ALA A 21 21.52 26.82 -0.39
N GLN A 22 20.67 27.72 -0.86
CA GLN A 22 19.26 27.72 -0.52
C GLN A 22 18.62 26.51 -1.23
N HIS A 23 18.63 25.36 -0.55
CA HIS A 23 17.73 24.28 -0.90
C HIS A 23 16.33 24.71 -0.48
N GLY A 24 15.52 25.10 -1.47
CA GLY A 24 14.08 25.24 -1.29
C GLY A 24 13.55 23.91 -0.75
N ALA A 25 13.14 23.94 0.50
CA ALA A 25 12.44 22.84 1.12
C ALA A 25 11.11 22.66 0.38
N HIS A 26 11.04 21.70 -0.54
CA HIS A 26 9.79 21.09 -0.89
C HIS A 26 9.35 20.29 0.32
N ALA A 27 8.51 20.88 1.15
CA ALA A 27 7.83 20.19 2.22
C ALA A 27 6.99 19.08 1.61
N SER A 28 7.41 17.85 1.76
CA SER A 28 6.58 16.69 1.54
C SER A 28 5.43 16.73 2.54
N PRO A 29 4.16 16.56 2.13
CA PRO A 29 3.01 16.64 3.04
C PRO A 29 2.89 15.47 4.03
N ASP A 30 3.86 14.57 4.08
CA ASP A 30 3.72 13.25 4.74
C ASP A 30 4.32 13.12 6.16
N THR A 31 4.80 14.21 6.77
CA THR A 31 5.40 14.11 8.12
C THR A 31 4.39 14.23 9.28
N SER A 32 3.09 14.37 9.01
CA SER A 32 2.08 14.51 10.07
C SER A 32 1.59 13.18 10.68
N HIS A 33 1.91 12.02 10.09
CA HIS A 33 1.39 10.73 10.57
C HIS A 33 2.10 10.16 11.80
N ALA A 34 3.37 10.50 12.03
CA ALA A 34 4.16 9.88 13.08
C ALA A 34 3.90 10.42 14.51
N ALA A 35 3.25 11.57 14.66
CA ALA A 35 3.17 12.26 15.96
C ALA A 35 1.92 11.94 16.80
N HIS A 36 0.90 11.28 16.24
CA HIS A 36 -0.40 11.15 16.91
C HIS A 36 -0.72 9.77 17.49
N HIS A 37 0.13 8.75 17.29
CA HIS A 37 -0.18 7.39 17.75
C HIS A 37 0.35 7.02 19.15
N ALA A 38 0.82 7.96 19.96
CA ALA A 38 1.46 7.66 21.25
C ALA A 38 0.49 7.54 22.45
N ALA A 39 -0.82 7.64 22.27
CA ALA A 39 -1.76 7.58 23.39
C ALA A 39 -3.02 6.81 23.02
N SER A 40 -3.02 5.50 23.21
CA SER A 40 -4.17 4.72 23.65
C SER A 40 -3.79 3.24 23.72
N ALA A 41 -3.26 2.83 24.86
CA ALA A 41 -3.25 1.43 25.27
C ALA A 41 -4.30 1.27 26.37
N THR A 42 -5.53 0.94 25.99
CA THR A 42 -6.48 0.30 26.89
C THR A 42 -7.04 -0.91 26.16
N VAL A 43 -6.58 -2.07 26.62
CA VAL A 43 -6.94 -3.37 26.12
C VAL A 43 -8.40 -3.65 26.48
N ALA A 44 -9.26 -3.76 25.48
CA ALA A 44 -10.48 -4.55 25.57
C ALA A 44 -10.33 -5.70 24.57
N GLY A 45 -10.35 -6.92 25.07
CA GLY A 45 -10.22 -8.12 24.27
C GLY A 45 -11.31 -8.25 23.21
N PRO A 46 -11.07 -9.04 22.14
CA PRO A 46 -12.00 -9.17 21.04
C PRO A 46 -13.24 -9.92 21.51
N THR A 47 -14.32 -9.20 21.76
CA THR A 47 -15.65 -9.79 21.70
C THR A 47 -16.08 -9.78 20.25
N ASP A 48 -15.98 -10.93 19.61
CA ASP A 48 -16.51 -11.25 18.29
C ASP A 48 -18.04 -11.24 18.36
N ALA A 49 -18.62 -10.05 18.45
CA ALA A 49 -20.06 -9.81 18.46
C ALA A 49 -20.37 -8.43 17.85
N SER A 50 -19.72 -8.08 16.72
CA SER A 50 -20.28 -7.07 15.83
C SER A 50 -21.36 -7.76 15.01
N ALA A 51 -22.62 -7.62 15.43
CA ALA A 51 -23.77 -8.04 14.65
C ALA A 51 -23.63 -7.39 13.26
N HIS A 52 -23.20 -8.17 12.28
CA HIS A 52 -23.27 -7.77 10.89
C HIS A 52 -24.73 -7.40 10.62
N LYS A 53 -24.99 -6.11 10.36
CA LYS A 53 -26.25 -5.76 9.71
C LYS A 53 -26.28 -6.63 8.45
N THR A 54 -27.21 -7.57 8.38
CA THR A 54 -27.30 -8.54 7.29
C THR A 54 -27.37 -7.76 5.99
N SER A 55 -26.29 -7.85 5.21
CA SER A 55 -26.25 -7.20 3.91
C SER A 55 -27.32 -7.83 3.04
N THR A 56 -28.14 -7.01 2.38
CA THR A 56 -29.11 -7.50 1.40
C THR A 56 -28.39 -8.35 0.36
N PRO A 57 -28.84 -9.59 0.07
CA PRO A 57 -28.20 -10.42 -0.96
C PRO A 57 -28.15 -9.70 -2.31
N ILE A 58 -27.04 -9.82 -3.04
CA ILE A 58 -26.91 -9.25 -4.40
C ILE A 58 -27.39 -10.32 -5.39
N PRO A 59 -28.51 -10.09 -6.13
CA PRO A 59 -28.95 -11.02 -7.17
C PRO A 59 -27.89 -11.21 -8.27
N ALA A 60 -27.87 -12.39 -8.90
CA ALA A 60 -26.86 -12.71 -9.90
C ALA A 60 -26.92 -11.78 -11.13
N ASP A 61 -28.12 -11.30 -11.49
CA ASP A 61 -28.41 -10.44 -12.65
C ASP A 61 -28.43 -8.93 -12.33
N ALA A 62 -28.32 -8.55 -11.04
CA ALA A 62 -28.37 -7.15 -10.62
C ALA A 62 -27.26 -6.31 -11.26
N VAL A 63 -27.57 -5.05 -11.59
CA VAL A 63 -26.58 -4.05 -12.00
C VAL A 63 -25.79 -3.60 -10.77
N VAL A 64 -24.51 -3.97 -10.70
CA VAL A 64 -23.64 -3.64 -9.56
C VAL A 64 -22.71 -2.49 -9.91
N GLY A 65 -22.88 -1.37 -9.22
CA GLY A 65 -21.87 -0.30 -9.22
C GLY A 65 -20.64 -0.74 -8.43
N THR A 66 -19.47 -0.66 -9.04
CA THR A 66 -18.20 -1.01 -8.40
C THR A 66 -17.46 0.25 -8.00
N MET A 67 -17.22 0.43 -6.70
CA MET A 67 -16.33 1.48 -6.18
C MET A 67 -14.98 0.86 -5.81
N ILE A 68 -13.92 1.19 -6.55
CA ILE A 68 -12.55 0.89 -6.12
C ILE A 68 -12.13 1.98 -5.15
N LEU A 69 -12.01 1.64 -3.87
CA LEU A 69 -11.65 2.60 -2.82
C LEU A 69 -10.22 2.36 -2.37
N ALA A 70 -9.33 3.28 -2.74
CA ALA A 70 -7.91 3.21 -2.45
C ALA A 70 -7.49 4.23 -1.37
N HIS A 71 -6.31 4.03 -0.78
CA HIS A 71 -5.75 4.99 0.16
C HIS A 71 -5.63 6.39 -0.46
N GLY A 72 -5.07 6.47 -1.67
CA GLY A 72 -4.78 7.74 -2.34
C GLY A 72 -3.43 8.33 -1.92
N ALA A 73 -2.76 8.95 -2.88
CA ALA A 73 -1.49 9.65 -2.69
C ALA A 73 -1.32 10.73 -3.78
N GLY A 74 -0.11 10.93 -4.28
CA GLY A 74 0.15 11.87 -5.38
C GLY A 74 -0.47 11.44 -6.72
N PRO A 75 -0.50 12.33 -7.73
CA PRO A 75 -1.16 12.07 -9.01
C PRO A 75 -0.65 10.82 -9.73
N GLU A 76 0.65 10.56 -9.72
CA GLU A 76 1.25 9.37 -10.37
C GLU A 76 0.78 8.07 -9.71
N TRP A 77 0.67 8.06 -8.38
CA TRP A 77 0.16 6.93 -7.61
C TRP A 77 -1.31 6.65 -7.96
N ASN A 78 -2.14 7.71 -7.97
CA ASN A 78 -3.57 7.60 -8.26
C ASN A 78 -3.82 7.15 -9.70
N ALA A 79 -3.04 7.65 -10.67
CA ALA A 79 -3.15 7.26 -12.07
C ALA A 79 -2.96 5.74 -12.30
N GLN A 80 -2.16 5.06 -11.46
CA GLN A 80 -2.02 3.61 -11.54
C GLN A 80 -3.31 2.88 -11.11
N VAL A 81 -4.03 3.40 -10.12
CA VAL A 81 -5.34 2.86 -9.71
C VAL A 81 -6.38 3.11 -10.79
N GLU A 82 -6.42 4.31 -11.35
CA GLU A 82 -7.35 4.69 -12.42
C GLU A 82 -7.13 3.85 -13.69
N ALA A 83 -5.86 3.57 -14.03
CA ALA A 83 -5.53 2.70 -15.15
C ALA A 83 -6.08 1.28 -14.99
N ILE A 84 -6.08 0.75 -13.77
CA ILE A 84 -6.68 -0.57 -13.50
C ILE A 84 -8.21 -0.49 -13.48
N ALA A 85 -8.79 0.56 -12.91
CA ALA A 85 -10.24 0.76 -12.92
C ALA A 85 -10.81 0.76 -14.34
N ALA A 86 -10.08 1.33 -15.29
CA ALA A 86 -10.45 1.35 -16.71
C ALA A 86 -10.45 -0.04 -17.38
N LEU A 87 -9.80 -1.05 -16.78
CA LEU A 87 -9.78 -2.44 -17.26
C LEU A 87 -10.83 -3.33 -16.58
N VAL A 88 -11.43 -2.87 -15.49
CA VAL A 88 -12.41 -3.65 -14.73
C VAL A 88 -13.72 -3.74 -15.49
N ASN A 89 -14.21 -4.97 -15.67
CA ASN A 89 -15.49 -5.25 -16.31
C ASN A 89 -16.39 -6.03 -15.35
N THR A 90 -17.23 -5.30 -14.62
CA THR A 90 -18.32 -5.86 -13.81
C THR A 90 -19.66 -5.56 -14.50
N ASN A 91 -20.73 -6.21 -14.09
CA ASN A 91 -22.06 -5.90 -14.65
C ASN A 91 -22.59 -4.58 -14.08
N GLY A 92 -22.00 -3.43 -14.51
CA GLY A 92 -22.38 -2.09 -14.10
C GLY A 92 -21.24 -1.06 -14.14
N PRO A 93 -21.50 0.17 -13.68
CA PRO A 93 -20.52 1.25 -13.68
C PRO A 93 -19.39 1.02 -12.68
N VAL A 94 -18.18 1.47 -13.04
CA VAL A 94 -16.97 1.39 -12.21
C VAL A 94 -16.42 2.78 -11.95
N GLU A 95 -16.16 3.10 -10.70
CA GLU A 95 -15.62 4.39 -10.26
C GLU A 95 -14.52 4.21 -9.22
N VAL A 96 -13.62 5.19 -9.14
CA VAL A 96 -12.54 5.24 -8.14
C VAL A 96 -12.85 6.29 -7.09
N SER A 97 -12.59 5.96 -5.83
CA SER A 97 -12.60 6.90 -4.71
C SER A 97 -11.32 6.76 -3.88
N TYR A 98 -10.99 7.80 -3.12
CA TYR A 98 -9.78 7.85 -2.31
C TYR A 98 -10.10 8.31 -0.89
N LEU A 99 -9.37 7.74 0.09
CA LEU A 99 -9.48 8.13 1.50
C LEU A 99 -8.61 9.34 1.83
N MET A 100 -7.51 9.56 1.11
CA MET A 100 -6.51 10.57 1.41
C MET A 100 -5.94 11.22 0.14
N GLY A 101 -5.12 12.25 0.36
CA GLY A 101 -4.42 12.96 -0.70
C GLY A 101 -5.32 13.86 -1.56
N PRO A 102 -4.80 14.42 -2.65
CA PRO A 102 -5.56 15.31 -3.54
C PRO A 102 -6.79 14.65 -4.15
N GLY A 103 -6.70 13.35 -4.50
CA GLY A 103 -7.80 12.57 -5.08
C GLY A 103 -9.02 12.45 -4.15
N ALA A 104 -8.81 12.44 -2.84
CA ALA A 104 -9.89 12.40 -1.86
C ALA A 104 -10.81 13.64 -1.90
N LYS A 105 -10.32 14.76 -2.42
CA LYS A 105 -11.12 16.01 -2.54
C LYS A 105 -11.97 16.05 -3.81
N THR A 106 -11.56 15.35 -4.86
CA THR A 106 -12.23 15.33 -6.17
C THR A 106 -13.11 14.11 -6.37
N ASN A 107 -12.76 12.98 -5.75
CA ASN A 107 -13.46 11.70 -5.86
C ASN A 107 -13.85 11.23 -4.45
N ARG A 108 -14.63 12.07 -3.72
CA ARG A 108 -15.07 11.76 -2.36
C ARG A 108 -16.01 10.56 -2.34
N PHE A 109 -15.95 9.82 -1.28
CA PHE A 109 -16.78 8.62 -1.07
C PHE A 109 -18.27 8.88 -1.36
N GLN A 110 -18.86 9.89 -0.72
CA GLN A 110 -20.29 10.22 -0.85
C GLN A 110 -20.67 10.62 -2.27
N ASP A 111 -19.79 11.34 -2.99
CA ASP A 111 -20.05 11.78 -4.37
C ASP A 111 -20.01 10.59 -5.34
N VAL A 112 -19.06 9.66 -5.13
CA VAL A 112 -18.92 8.45 -5.96
C VAL A 112 -20.09 7.50 -5.71
N ILE A 113 -20.58 7.33 -4.47
CA ILE A 113 -21.81 6.57 -4.18
C ILE A 113 -23.00 7.16 -4.95
N ALA A 114 -23.19 8.49 -4.89
CA ALA A 114 -24.27 9.16 -5.62
C ALA A 114 -24.13 8.99 -7.14
N LYS A 115 -22.91 9.10 -7.68
CA LYS A 115 -22.61 8.90 -9.10
C LYS A 115 -22.96 7.49 -9.58
N LEU A 116 -22.57 6.46 -8.83
CA LEU A 116 -22.87 5.07 -9.16
C LEU A 116 -24.37 4.79 -9.14
N ALA A 117 -25.08 5.29 -8.13
CA ALA A 117 -26.54 5.16 -8.04
C ALA A 117 -27.24 5.86 -9.22
N ALA A 118 -26.81 7.08 -9.56
CA ALA A 118 -27.34 7.84 -10.71
C ALA A 118 -27.06 7.16 -12.06
N ALA A 119 -25.97 6.37 -12.16
CA ALA A 119 -25.63 5.56 -13.32
C ALA A 119 -26.42 4.24 -13.41
N GLY A 120 -27.41 4.01 -12.54
CA GLY A 120 -28.32 2.87 -12.58
C GLY A 120 -27.86 1.65 -11.79
N ALA A 121 -26.89 1.79 -10.88
CA ALA A 121 -26.54 0.70 -9.98
C ALA A 121 -27.69 0.37 -9.03
N GLU A 122 -28.05 -0.90 -8.95
CA GLU A 122 -29.06 -1.45 -8.03
C GLU A 122 -28.43 -1.84 -6.67
N HIS A 123 -27.14 -2.19 -6.70
CA HIS A 123 -26.29 -2.44 -5.55
C HIS A 123 -24.92 -1.78 -5.78
N ILE A 124 -24.24 -1.37 -4.74
CA ILE A 124 -22.87 -0.86 -4.82
C ILE A 124 -21.95 -1.78 -4.03
N VAL A 125 -20.89 -2.26 -4.66
CA VAL A 125 -19.83 -3.03 -4.02
C VAL A 125 -18.58 -2.13 -3.93
N ILE A 126 -18.15 -1.85 -2.70
CA ILE A 126 -16.87 -1.21 -2.42
C ILE A 126 -15.81 -2.30 -2.40
N VAL A 127 -14.80 -2.16 -3.25
CA VAL A 127 -13.61 -3.02 -3.28
C VAL A 127 -12.44 -2.23 -2.71
N PRO A 128 -12.03 -2.51 -1.44
CA PRO A 128 -10.92 -1.83 -0.80
C PRO A 128 -9.59 -2.19 -1.46
N MET A 129 -8.99 -1.26 -2.22
CA MET A 129 -7.65 -1.42 -2.79
C MET A 129 -6.60 -1.18 -1.71
N LEU A 130 -6.58 -2.06 -0.72
CA LEU A 130 -5.71 -2.09 0.46
C LEU A 130 -5.07 -3.46 0.59
N MET A 131 -3.89 -3.53 1.20
CA MET A 131 -3.19 -4.82 1.40
C MET A 131 -3.91 -5.74 2.37
N SER A 132 -4.63 -5.21 3.36
CA SER A 132 -5.28 -6.02 4.40
C SER A 132 -6.59 -5.42 4.88
N SER A 133 -7.54 -6.29 5.22
CA SER A 133 -8.78 -5.95 5.93
C SER A 133 -8.56 -5.66 7.42
N HIS A 134 -7.33 -5.80 7.92
CA HIS A 134 -6.93 -5.49 9.29
C HIS A 134 -6.13 -4.19 9.31
N SER A 135 -6.83 -3.06 9.20
CA SER A 135 -6.20 -1.73 9.23
C SER A 135 -7.22 -0.64 9.56
N GLY A 136 -6.77 0.46 10.14
CA GLY A 136 -7.62 1.62 10.40
C GLY A 136 -8.33 2.15 9.14
N HIS A 137 -7.69 2.08 7.97
CA HIS A 137 -8.31 2.49 6.71
C HIS A 137 -9.44 1.55 6.27
N TYR A 138 -9.33 0.26 6.54
CA TYR A 138 -10.44 -0.67 6.29
C TYR A 138 -11.61 -0.39 7.23
N GLU A 139 -11.35 -0.07 8.49
CA GLU A 139 -12.39 0.35 9.45
C GLU A 139 -13.05 1.68 9.03
N GLN A 140 -12.30 2.64 8.45
CA GLN A 140 -12.90 3.84 7.84
C GLN A 140 -13.90 3.46 6.74
N ILE A 141 -13.55 2.49 5.86
CA ILE A 141 -14.44 2.04 4.79
C ILE A 141 -15.71 1.40 5.36
N ARG A 142 -15.58 0.56 6.40
CA ARG A 142 -16.72 -0.06 7.08
C ARG A 142 -17.63 1.00 7.73
N TYR A 143 -17.03 2.00 8.35
CA TYR A 143 -17.74 3.14 8.94
C TYR A 143 -18.49 3.92 7.87
N LEU A 144 -17.86 4.28 6.76
CA LEU A 144 -18.45 5.02 5.66
C LEU A 144 -19.60 4.25 4.99
N ALA A 145 -19.48 2.94 4.88
CA ALA A 145 -20.52 2.05 4.36
C ALA A 145 -21.65 1.76 5.37
N GLY A 146 -21.59 2.30 6.59
CA GLY A 146 -22.59 2.10 7.63
C GLY A 146 -22.59 0.69 8.25
N GLN A 147 -21.51 -0.08 8.10
CA GLN A 147 -21.35 -1.40 8.72
C GLN A 147 -20.96 -1.33 10.20
N THR A 148 -20.33 -0.25 10.62
CA THR A 148 -20.03 0.06 12.02
C THR A 148 -20.45 1.49 12.35
N ASP A 149 -20.83 1.74 13.60
CA ASP A 149 -21.22 3.08 14.07
C ASP A 149 -20.07 3.80 14.78
N ALA A 150 -19.02 3.08 15.16
CA ALA A 150 -17.83 3.62 15.81
C ALA A 150 -16.63 3.62 14.85
N LEU A 151 -15.78 4.64 14.99
CA LEU A 151 -14.49 4.75 14.32
C LEU A 151 -13.52 5.41 15.30
N ASP A 152 -12.27 5.00 15.28
CA ASP A 152 -11.19 5.62 16.04
C ASP A 152 -11.08 7.13 15.74
N ASP A 153 -10.75 7.93 16.76
CA ASP A 153 -10.71 9.39 16.66
C ASP A 153 -9.70 9.89 15.60
N VAL A 154 -8.56 9.21 15.47
CA VAL A 154 -7.54 9.57 14.46
C VAL A 154 -8.08 9.29 13.06
N MET A 155 -8.69 8.14 12.86
CA MET A 155 -9.30 7.78 11.57
C MET A 155 -10.49 8.67 11.24
N MET A 156 -11.28 9.07 12.23
CA MET A 156 -12.36 10.05 12.07
C MET A 156 -11.80 11.41 11.65
N HIS A 157 -10.73 11.87 12.29
CA HIS A 157 -10.08 13.14 11.94
C HIS A 157 -9.58 13.14 10.49
N HIS A 158 -9.01 12.04 9.98
CA HIS A 158 -8.61 11.92 8.58
C HIS A 158 -9.79 12.13 7.62
N LEU A 159 -10.94 11.53 7.90
CA LEU A 159 -12.15 11.72 7.08
C LEU A 159 -12.60 13.17 7.08
N GLN A 160 -12.60 13.83 8.25
CA GLN A 160 -13.00 15.23 8.40
C GLN A 160 -12.07 16.17 7.60
N MET A 161 -10.75 15.96 7.67
CA MET A 161 -9.77 16.76 6.90
C MET A 161 -9.96 16.63 5.39
N ALA A 162 -10.40 15.47 4.91
CA ALA A 162 -10.69 15.22 3.51
C ALA A 162 -12.14 15.60 3.11
N SER A 163 -12.96 16.04 4.06
CA SER A 163 -14.41 16.28 3.89
C SER A 163 -15.13 15.04 3.34
N ILE A 164 -14.74 13.87 3.84
CA ILE A 164 -15.37 12.59 3.53
C ILE A 164 -16.36 12.25 4.64
N GLU A 165 -17.55 11.88 4.25
CA GLU A 165 -18.64 11.53 5.16
C GLU A 165 -19.43 10.32 4.67
N ARG A 166 -20.24 9.74 5.53
CA ARG A 166 -21.18 8.67 5.15
C ARG A 166 -22.10 9.17 4.05
N ALA A 167 -22.25 8.34 3.01
CA ALA A 167 -23.19 8.65 1.95
C ALA A 167 -24.64 8.40 2.41
N ASN A 168 -25.55 9.26 1.96
CA ASN A 168 -26.98 8.96 1.99
C ASN A 168 -27.31 8.07 0.78
N ALA A 169 -26.94 6.79 0.86
CA ALA A 169 -27.09 5.86 -0.24
C ALA A 169 -28.56 5.46 -0.44
N THR A 170 -29.03 5.55 -1.68
CA THR A 170 -30.40 5.15 -2.07
C THR A 170 -30.49 3.67 -2.45
N VAL A 171 -29.36 2.99 -2.55
CA VAL A 171 -29.23 1.55 -2.86
C VAL A 171 -28.36 0.85 -1.82
N PRO A 172 -28.48 -0.48 -1.64
CA PRO A 172 -27.63 -1.21 -0.71
C PRO A 172 -26.15 -1.09 -1.05
N VAL A 173 -25.31 -0.86 -0.01
CA VAL A 173 -23.85 -0.74 -0.12
C VAL A 173 -23.20 -1.89 0.59
N HIS A 174 -22.26 -2.56 -0.07
CA HIS A 174 -21.55 -3.72 0.40
C HIS A 174 -20.04 -3.43 0.41
N VAL A 175 -19.31 -4.00 1.36
CA VAL A 175 -17.84 -3.91 1.42
C VAL A 175 -17.24 -5.29 1.22
N ALA A 176 -16.45 -5.45 0.18
CA ALA A 176 -15.67 -6.66 -0.05
C ALA A 176 -14.44 -6.67 0.88
N ARG A 177 -13.81 -7.84 1.03
CA ARG A 177 -12.52 -7.94 1.69
C ARG A 177 -11.43 -7.25 0.84
N ALA A 178 -10.42 -6.70 1.49
CA ALA A 178 -9.20 -6.19 0.86
C ALA A 178 -8.41 -7.33 0.18
N ILE A 179 -7.14 -7.09 -0.16
CA ILE A 179 -6.30 -8.13 -0.80
C ILE A 179 -6.15 -9.34 0.10
N ASP A 180 -5.78 -9.14 1.36
CA ASP A 180 -5.57 -10.19 2.36
C ASP A 180 -4.69 -11.34 1.83
N ASP A 181 -5.29 -12.53 1.69
CA ASP A 181 -4.67 -13.78 1.25
C ASP A 181 -4.95 -14.13 -0.22
N SER A 182 -5.23 -13.15 -1.06
CA SER A 182 -5.70 -13.36 -2.44
C SER A 182 -4.69 -14.12 -3.32
N PRO A 183 -5.09 -15.27 -3.91
CA PRO A 183 -4.24 -16.01 -4.84
C PRO A 183 -3.99 -15.26 -6.16
N ASP A 184 -4.88 -14.34 -6.57
CA ASP A 184 -4.69 -13.53 -7.77
C ASP A 184 -3.55 -12.55 -7.58
N VAL A 185 -3.45 -11.95 -6.39
CA VAL A 185 -2.34 -11.05 -6.03
C VAL A 185 -1.04 -11.83 -5.85
N ALA A 186 -1.10 -13.06 -5.32
CA ALA A 186 0.07 -13.93 -5.28
C ALA A 186 0.64 -14.19 -6.69
N ARG A 187 -0.21 -14.38 -7.72
CA ARG A 187 0.24 -14.51 -9.12
C ARG A 187 0.94 -13.26 -9.62
N VAL A 188 0.41 -12.07 -9.31
CA VAL A 188 1.05 -10.80 -9.69
C VAL A 188 2.44 -10.68 -9.05
N LEU A 189 2.59 -11.00 -7.76
CA LEU A 189 3.89 -11.00 -7.09
C LEU A 189 4.85 -12.04 -7.69
N ALA A 190 4.34 -13.22 -8.07
CA ALA A 190 5.12 -14.24 -8.75
C ALA A 190 5.65 -13.75 -10.11
N GLU A 191 4.81 -13.10 -10.92
CA GLU A 191 5.21 -12.52 -12.20
C GLU A 191 6.25 -11.42 -12.03
N ARG A 192 6.08 -10.52 -11.04
CA ARG A 192 7.07 -9.50 -10.67
C ARG A 192 8.43 -10.12 -10.30
N ALA A 193 8.41 -11.18 -9.50
CA ALA A 193 9.64 -11.87 -9.06
C ALA A 193 10.34 -12.59 -10.21
N LEU A 194 9.59 -13.30 -11.06
CA LEU A 194 10.14 -14.02 -12.22
C LEU A 194 10.72 -13.08 -13.28
N ALA A 195 10.21 -11.84 -13.39
CA ALA A 195 10.81 -10.86 -14.29
C ALA A 195 12.23 -10.41 -13.88
N LEU A 196 12.69 -10.75 -12.67
CA LEU A 196 13.99 -10.34 -12.13
C LEU A 196 15.06 -11.43 -12.23
N THR A 197 14.72 -12.65 -12.66
CA THR A 197 15.69 -13.76 -12.79
C THR A 197 15.21 -14.85 -13.74
N ASP A 198 16.13 -15.37 -14.54
CA ASP A 198 15.92 -16.57 -15.38
C ASP A 198 16.19 -17.88 -14.62
N ALA A 199 16.66 -17.82 -13.38
CA ALA A 199 17.07 -18.99 -12.59
C ALA A 199 16.46 -18.96 -11.18
N PRO A 200 15.11 -18.96 -11.01
CA PRO A 200 14.47 -18.83 -9.72
C PRO A 200 14.91 -19.88 -8.69
N ALA A 201 15.14 -21.13 -9.11
CA ALA A 201 15.58 -22.20 -8.22
C ALA A 201 16.98 -21.95 -7.58
N SER A 202 17.75 -21.00 -8.11
CA SER A 202 19.07 -20.60 -7.59
C SER A 202 19.00 -19.38 -6.65
N HIS A 203 17.90 -18.67 -6.63
CA HIS A 203 17.70 -17.46 -5.82
C HIS A 203 16.69 -17.69 -4.70
N ALA A 204 16.79 -16.88 -3.65
CA ALA A 204 15.71 -16.68 -2.70
C ALA A 204 14.87 -15.45 -3.08
N LEU A 205 13.62 -15.45 -2.66
CA LEU A 205 12.68 -14.35 -2.83
C LEU A 205 12.25 -13.81 -1.47
N PHE A 206 12.29 -12.50 -1.32
CA PHE A 206 11.74 -11.80 -0.17
C PHE A 206 10.59 -10.88 -0.60
N ILE A 207 9.40 -11.10 -0.06
CA ILE A 207 8.22 -10.26 -0.26
C ILE A 207 8.19 -9.23 0.85
N MET A 208 8.39 -7.95 0.51
CA MET A 208 8.55 -6.86 1.48
C MET A 208 7.34 -5.94 1.49
N GLY A 209 6.65 -5.85 2.63
CA GLY A 209 5.50 -4.95 2.82
C GLY A 209 5.78 -3.81 3.81
N HIS A 210 4.99 -2.71 3.69
CA HIS A 210 5.15 -1.59 4.64
C HIS A 210 4.64 -1.94 6.05
N GLY A 211 3.57 -2.72 6.17
CA GLY A 211 3.01 -3.16 7.45
C GLY A 211 2.20 -2.08 8.20
N PRO A 212 1.40 -2.49 9.18
CA PRO A 212 0.60 -1.61 10.02
C PRO A 212 1.36 -1.14 11.28
N ASN A 213 0.75 -0.20 12.01
CA ASN A 213 1.35 0.39 13.22
C ASN A 213 1.18 -0.49 14.47
N SER A 214 0.01 -1.13 14.63
CA SER A 214 -0.26 -1.96 15.80
C SER A 214 0.40 -3.34 15.71
N ALA A 215 0.73 -3.95 16.84
CA ALA A 215 1.27 -5.30 16.88
C ALA A 215 0.22 -6.34 16.51
N GLU A 216 -1.04 -6.09 16.86
CA GLU A 216 -2.17 -6.97 16.56
C GLU A 216 -2.42 -7.02 15.06
N ASP A 217 -2.60 -5.87 14.41
CA ASP A 217 -2.75 -5.81 12.96
C ASP A 217 -1.55 -6.42 12.23
N ASN A 218 -0.33 -6.20 12.74
CA ASN A 218 0.88 -6.79 12.16
C ASN A 218 0.83 -8.33 12.18
N ALA A 219 0.34 -8.92 13.26
CA ALA A 219 0.15 -10.37 13.34
C ALA A 219 -0.88 -10.86 12.31
N MET A 220 -1.99 -10.13 12.14
CA MET A 220 -3.02 -10.44 11.15
C MET A 220 -2.53 -10.26 9.71
N TRP A 221 -1.77 -9.19 9.42
CA TRP A 221 -1.16 -9.01 8.10
C TRP A 221 -0.20 -10.15 7.77
N MET A 222 0.64 -10.55 8.71
CA MET A 222 1.54 -11.70 8.52
C MET A 222 0.79 -13.01 8.33
N GLN A 223 -0.35 -13.19 9.00
CA GLN A 223 -1.22 -14.35 8.80
C GLN A 223 -1.79 -14.38 7.37
N ASN A 224 -2.18 -13.23 6.81
CA ASN A 224 -2.69 -13.12 5.44
C ASN A 224 -1.58 -13.24 4.38
N LEU A 225 -0.41 -12.69 4.63
CA LEU A 225 0.69 -12.69 3.66
C LEU A 225 1.42 -14.05 3.54
N ARG A 226 1.36 -14.90 4.57
CA ARG A 226 1.96 -16.25 4.50
C ARG A 226 1.36 -17.11 3.39
N PRO A 227 0.02 -17.27 3.26
CA PRO A 227 -0.58 -17.99 2.13
C PRO A 227 -0.22 -17.41 0.76
N ILE A 228 -0.03 -16.08 0.67
CA ILE A 228 0.48 -15.44 -0.55
C ILE A 228 1.90 -15.94 -0.84
N ALA A 229 2.80 -15.89 0.16
CA ALA A 229 4.18 -16.38 0.00
C ALA A 229 4.22 -17.87 -0.37
N ASP A 230 3.39 -18.70 0.25
CA ASP A 230 3.29 -20.14 -0.06
C ASP A 230 2.81 -20.37 -1.50
N THR A 231 1.82 -19.58 -1.97
CA THR A 231 1.33 -19.64 -3.34
C THR A 231 2.41 -19.18 -4.33
N VAL A 232 3.12 -18.09 -4.02
CA VAL A 232 4.25 -17.62 -4.83
C VAL A 232 5.35 -18.69 -4.91
N ALA A 233 5.71 -19.31 -3.79
CA ALA A 233 6.70 -20.39 -3.75
C ALA A 233 6.31 -21.56 -4.65
N ALA A 234 5.04 -21.99 -4.59
CA ALA A 234 4.52 -23.08 -5.41
C ALA A 234 4.53 -22.76 -6.91
N ILE A 235 4.31 -21.50 -7.31
CA ILE A 235 4.30 -21.07 -8.71
C ILE A 235 5.72 -20.89 -9.26
N THR A 236 6.61 -20.26 -8.48
CA THR A 236 7.89 -19.74 -8.98
C THR A 236 9.06 -20.68 -8.79
N HIS A 237 8.95 -21.60 -7.83
CA HIS A 237 10.01 -22.53 -7.44
C HIS A 237 11.32 -21.84 -6.99
N PHE A 238 11.26 -20.63 -6.43
CA PHE A 238 12.42 -20.03 -5.75
C PHE A 238 12.94 -20.97 -4.66
N ARG A 239 14.26 -20.93 -4.42
CA ARG A 239 14.93 -21.78 -3.45
C ARG A 239 14.36 -21.62 -2.03
N ASP A 240 13.99 -20.40 -1.67
CA ASP A 240 13.30 -20.02 -0.44
C ASP A 240 12.45 -18.78 -0.69
N VAL A 241 11.27 -18.69 -0.06
CA VAL A 241 10.38 -17.54 -0.14
C VAL A 241 10.03 -17.10 1.27
N LYS A 242 10.30 -15.85 1.57
CA LYS A 242 9.96 -15.22 2.86
C LYS A 242 9.13 -13.96 2.64
N VAL A 243 8.42 -13.56 3.67
CA VAL A 243 7.70 -12.28 3.74
C VAL A 243 8.04 -11.56 5.02
N GLY A 244 8.16 -10.24 4.94
CA GLY A 244 8.39 -9.39 6.11
C GLY A 244 7.82 -8.01 5.93
N LEU A 245 7.54 -7.35 7.07
CA LEU A 245 6.94 -6.03 7.15
C LEU A 245 7.88 -5.09 7.89
N VAL A 246 8.12 -3.89 7.33
CA VAL A 246 9.00 -2.87 7.95
C VAL A 246 8.28 -1.95 8.90
N ARG A 247 6.93 -2.02 8.99
CA ARG A 247 6.09 -1.20 9.87
C ARG A 247 6.38 0.29 9.73
N ASP A 248 6.27 0.78 8.49
CA ASP A 248 6.81 2.06 8.02
C ASP A 248 6.35 3.27 8.83
N ASP A 249 5.08 3.30 9.24
CA ASP A 249 4.47 4.40 10.00
C ASP A 249 4.41 4.12 11.52
N ALA A 250 5.00 3.02 12.00
CA ALA A 250 5.06 2.72 13.42
C ALA A 250 6.07 3.64 14.15
N PRO A 251 5.97 3.76 15.50
CA PRO A 251 6.97 4.50 16.28
C PRO A 251 8.40 4.05 15.95
N ALA A 252 9.34 5.02 15.91
CA ALA A 252 10.69 4.80 15.42
C ALA A 252 11.41 3.56 16.00
N PRO A 253 11.33 3.23 17.30
CA PRO A 253 11.95 2.00 17.82
C PRO A 253 11.33 0.72 17.24
N VAL A 254 10.02 0.71 17.02
CA VAL A 254 9.29 -0.44 16.47
C VAL A 254 9.65 -0.64 14.99
N ARG A 255 9.69 0.47 14.22
CA ARG A 255 10.14 0.43 12.83
C ARG A 255 11.58 -0.03 12.70
N ALA A 256 12.48 0.51 13.51
CA ALA A 256 13.89 0.13 13.49
C ALA A 256 14.10 -1.37 13.75
N GLU A 257 13.37 -1.93 14.70
CA GLU A 257 13.38 -3.38 14.99
C GLU A 257 12.82 -4.20 13.82
N ALA A 258 11.72 -3.76 13.22
CA ALA A 258 11.13 -4.44 12.06
C ALA A 258 12.08 -4.45 10.85
N VAL A 259 12.72 -3.31 10.56
CA VAL A 259 13.73 -3.19 9.50
C VAL A 259 14.93 -4.11 9.78
N ARG A 260 15.46 -4.11 11.03
CA ARG A 260 16.56 -4.99 11.43
C ARG A 260 16.19 -6.46 11.16
N HIS A 261 15.01 -6.88 11.55
CA HIS A 261 14.55 -8.26 11.34
C HIS A 261 14.41 -8.62 9.84
N VAL A 262 13.87 -7.71 9.03
CA VAL A 262 13.81 -7.90 7.57
C VAL A 262 15.20 -8.06 6.97
N ARG A 263 16.16 -7.22 7.38
CA ARG A 263 17.56 -7.28 6.93
C ARG A 263 18.22 -8.61 7.28
N GLU A 264 18.07 -9.08 8.52
CA GLU A 264 18.60 -10.37 8.97
C GLU A 264 18.03 -11.55 8.17
N MET A 265 16.73 -11.53 7.88
CA MET A 265 16.12 -12.59 7.04
C MET A 265 16.70 -12.59 5.62
N ILE A 266 16.92 -11.41 5.02
CA ILE A 266 17.53 -11.30 3.68
C ILE A 266 18.98 -11.76 3.71
N GLU A 267 19.76 -11.42 4.74
CA GLU A 267 21.15 -11.90 4.91
C GLU A 267 21.19 -13.43 5.00
N LEU A 268 20.31 -14.05 5.80
CA LEU A 268 20.19 -15.51 5.89
C LEU A 268 19.79 -16.16 4.56
N GLN A 269 18.92 -15.54 3.77
CA GLN A 269 18.56 -16.02 2.43
C GLN A 269 19.74 -15.92 1.45
N HIS A 270 20.54 -14.85 1.56
CA HIS A 270 21.78 -14.73 0.78
C HIS A 270 22.79 -15.81 1.17
N GLU A 271 23.01 -16.05 2.45
CA GLU A 271 23.88 -17.13 2.93
C GLU A 271 23.43 -18.51 2.46
N LEU A 272 22.11 -18.76 2.46
CA LEU A 272 21.51 -20.02 2.00
C LEU A 272 21.77 -20.30 0.51
N THR A 273 21.77 -19.24 -0.32
CA THR A 273 21.83 -19.39 -1.78
C THR A 273 23.18 -19.02 -2.39
N GLY A 274 23.98 -18.21 -1.71
CA GLY A 274 25.19 -17.59 -2.25
C GLY A 274 24.89 -16.62 -3.41
N ARG A 275 23.64 -16.14 -3.53
CA ARG A 275 23.14 -15.26 -4.59
C ARG A 275 22.45 -14.05 -4.00
N ASP A 276 22.38 -12.96 -4.77
CA ASP A 276 21.56 -11.81 -4.40
C ASP A 276 20.10 -12.22 -4.25
N VAL A 277 19.44 -11.73 -3.20
CA VAL A 277 18.03 -12.05 -2.90
C VAL A 277 17.15 -11.18 -3.79
N ILE A 278 16.20 -11.81 -4.48
CA ILE A 278 15.16 -11.09 -5.21
C ILE A 278 14.19 -10.47 -4.20
N VAL A 279 13.99 -9.16 -4.24
CA VAL A 279 13.04 -8.48 -3.35
C VAL A 279 11.92 -7.86 -4.17
N VAL A 280 10.67 -8.19 -3.84
CA VAL A 280 9.48 -7.61 -4.47
C VAL A 280 8.61 -6.90 -3.43
N PRO A 281 8.13 -5.66 -3.71
CA PRO A 281 7.29 -4.95 -2.77
C PRO A 281 5.83 -5.43 -2.80
N ALA A 282 5.31 -5.83 -1.65
CA ALA A 282 3.89 -6.05 -1.41
C ALA A 282 3.23 -4.71 -1.05
N LEU A 283 3.11 -3.84 -2.05
CA LEU A 283 2.51 -2.51 -1.99
C LEU A 283 1.48 -2.37 -3.12
N ILE A 284 0.44 -1.59 -2.90
CA ILE A 284 -0.61 -1.37 -3.91
C ILE A 284 -0.01 -0.72 -5.16
N SER A 285 0.63 0.44 -5.01
CA SER A 285 1.11 1.24 -6.12
C SER A 285 2.56 1.67 -5.91
N THR A 286 3.28 1.84 -7.00
CA THR A 286 4.65 2.34 -6.98
C THR A 286 4.65 3.82 -6.57
N GLY A 287 5.41 4.15 -5.54
CA GLY A 287 5.47 5.51 -4.97
C GLY A 287 6.73 5.72 -4.11
N SER A 288 6.70 6.71 -3.21
CA SER A 288 7.86 7.06 -2.36
C SER A 288 8.32 5.89 -1.48
N VAL A 289 7.38 5.09 -0.94
CA VAL A 289 7.74 3.93 -0.12
C VAL A 289 8.60 2.94 -0.92
N SER A 290 8.18 2.57 -2.12
CA SER A 290 8.93 1.61 -2.95
C SER A 290 10.18 2.20 -3.61
N ARG A 291 10.20 3.51 -3.90
CA ARG A 291 11.30 4.15 -4.63
C ARG A 291 12.38 4.76 -3.72
N GLU A 292 12.04 5.09 -2.47
CA GLU A 292 12.92 5.81 -1.57
C GLU A 292 13.14 5.08 -0.24
N LYS A 293 12.04 4.75 0.48
CA LYS A 293 12.13 4.17 1.83
C LYS A 293 12.67 2.73 1.79
N PHE A 294 12.11 1.87 0.96
CA PHE A 294 12.59 0.48 0.84
C PHE A 294 14.04 0.38 0.33
N PRO A 295 14.48 1.13 -0.70
CA PRO A 295 15.90 1.18 -1.06
C PRO A 295 16.81 1.62 0.09
N ALA A 296 16.38 2.59 0.91
CA ALA A 296 17.14 3.00 2.09
C ALA A 296 17.22 1.89 3.14
N ASP A 297 16.12 1.17 3.40
CA ASP A 297 16.08 0.03 4.32
C ASP A 297 16.93 -1.15 3.83
N LEU A 298 17.03 -1.35 2.52
CA LEU A 298 17.80 -2.41 1.85
C LEU A 298 19.28 -2.04 1.60
N ALA A 299 19.68 -0.81 1.87
CA ALA A 299 21.01 -0.32 1.55
C ALA A 299 22.12 -1.22 2.12
N GLY A 300 23.07 -1.61 1.25
CA GLY A 300 24.20 -2.47 1.60
C GLY A 300 23.89 -3.97 1.68
N LEU A 301 22.64 -4.41 1.45
CA LEU A 301 22.29 -5.82 1.33
C LEU A 301 22.52 -6.33 -0.12
N PRO A 302 22.84 -7.61 -0.29
CA PRO A 302 22.97 -8.24 -1.61
C PRO A 302 21.56 -8.57 -2.16
N VAL A 303 20.93 -7.58 -2.81
CA VAL A 303 19.57 -7.72 -3.32
C VAL A 303 19.42 -7.25 -4.75
N VAL A 304 18.47 -7.87 -5.49
CA VAL A 304 17.91 -7.36 -6.73
C VAL A 304 16.53 -6.77 -6.44
N TYR A 305 16.38 -5.48 -6.67
CA TYR A 305 15.17 -4.74 -6.35
C TYR A 305 14.89 -3.65 -7.39
N THR A 306 13.67 -3.55 -7.90
CA THR A 306 13.27 -2.53 -8.89
C THR A 306 12.29 -1.48 -8.34
N GLY A 307 11.67 -1.74 -7.19
CA GLY A 307 10.63 -0.89 -6.61
C GLY A 307 9.27 -1.01 -7.28
N GLU A 308 9.10 -1.94 -8.21
CA GLU A 308 7.84 -2.13 -8.94
C GLU A 308 6.81 -2.83 -8.06
N ALA A 309 5.75 -2.10 -7.70
CA ALA A 309 4.68 -2.58 -6.84
C ALA A 309 3.63 -3.43 -7.61
N LEU A 310 2.49 -3.74 -6.97
CA LEU A 310 1.41 -4.50 -7.61
C LEU A 310 0.85 -3.76 -8.83
N LEU A 311 0.60 -2.46 -8.72
CA LEU A 311 0.12 -1.62 -9.82
C LEU A 311 1.27 -0.98 -10.64
N PRO A 312 1.01 -0.74 -11.93
CA PRO A 312 -0.12 -1.22 -12.72
C PRO A 312 0.09 -2.67 -13.16
N HIS A 313 -0.92 -3.53 -12.99
CA HIS A 313 -0.91 -4.91 -13.48
C HIS A 313 -2.33 -5.39 -13.77
N PRO A 314 -2.64 -5.95 -14.97
CA PRO A 314 -4.00 -6.35 -15.32
C PRO A 314 -4.61 -7.42 -14.39
N GLY A 315 -3.78 -8.18 -13.69
CA GLY A 315 -4.22 -9.13 -12.66
C GLY A 315 -5.01 -8.47 -11.52
N LEU A 316 -4.76 -7.18 -11.23
CA LEU A 316 -5.52 -6.44 -10.22
C LEU A 316 -6.95 -6.10 -10.70
N ALA A 317 -7.17 -5.89 -12.00
CA ALA A 317 -8.52 -5.73 -12.55
C ALA A 317 -9.32 -7.04 -12.37
N LYS A 318 -8.72 -8.19 -12.68
CA LYS A 318 -9.33 -9.51 -12.46
C LYS A 318 -9.63 -9.78 -10.99
N TRP A 319 -8.73 -9.37 -10.10
CA TRP A 319 -8.96 -9.46 -8.66
C TRP A 319 -10.19 -8.61 -8.23
N VAL A 320 -10.34 -7.37 -8.73
CA VAL A 320 -11.53 -6.55 -8.46
C VAL A 320 -12.80 -7.25 -8.95
N GLU A 321 -12.78 -7.76 -10.19
CA GLU A 321 -13.92 -8.50 -10.78
C GLU A 321 -14.29 -9.72 -9.93
N ALA A 322 -13.30 -10.50 -9.47
CA ALA A 322 -13.51 -11.66 -8.61
C ALA A 322 -14.11 -11.27 -7.25
N ARG A 323 -13.67 -10.13 -6.65
CA ARG A 323 -14.25 -9.62 -5.41
C ARG A 323 -15.73 -9.26 -5.59
N VAL A 324 -16.08 -8.58 -6.67
CA VAL A 324 -17.50 -8.24 -6.99
C VAL A 324 -18.32 -9.48 -7.26
N ALA A 325 -17.80 -10.42 -8.06
CA ALA A 325 -18.49 -11.68 -8.34
C ALA A 325 -18.75 -12.51 -7.07
N GLY A 326 -17.77 -12.56 -6.16
CA GLY A 326 -17.89 -13.29 -4.89
C GLY A 326 -18.90 -12.70 -3.91
N MET A 327 -19.40 -11.48 -4.15
CA MET A 327 -20.45 -10.86 -3.34
C MET A 327 -21.86 -11.18 -3.83
N ARG A 328 -22.00 -11.75 -5.03
CA ARG A 328 -23.28 -12.15 -5.59
C ARG A 328 -23.75 -13.48 -5.00
N THR A 329 -25.04 -13.63 -4.79
CA THR A 329 -25.62 -14.93 -4.45
C THR A 329 -25.71 -15.82 -5.71
N PRO A 330 -25.43 -17.11 -5.57
CA PRO A 330 -25.57 -18.08 -6.67
C PRO A 330 -26.97 -18.12 -7.26
#